data_b52d8c711b355a75f33d2fe93950e1e1
#
_entry.id   b52d8c711b355a75f33d2fe93950e1e1
#
_cell.length_a   1.000
_cell.length_b   1.000
_cell.length_c   1.000
_cell.angle_alpha   90.00
_cell.angle_beta   90.00
_cell.angle_gamma   90.00
#
_symmetry.space_group_name_H-M   'P 1'
#
loop_
_entity.id
_entity.type
_entity.pdbx_description
1 polymer ?
#
loop_
_entity_poly.entity_id
_entity_poly.type
_entity_poly.pdbx_seq_one_letter_code
_entity_poly.pdbx_strand_id
1 'polypeptide(L)'
;MEKELPKIDLPEEWLVATGISKELLGLYRNYPVRLKCEIFVLCTSGEVEASVNLNKITVEPNDFIVLTPGSIFQINDIKGDLNIYFGGFSSQFMEHNLQSHSFLDTMYITLGRPVINLKPEGAKMMEEYMQLLIKMYEFLPEKIRPEIATNLYADIHKGISILYRNKTDEVHPLSKSELICRNFAQLVMQHYNQTRNVAWYAEKLQITHAHLCTTVKQITGKTCVDIISSMVIMDAKSQLKSSQLSIQNISDSLNFANVSFFGKYFKRYVGMSPLEYRNNG
;
A
#
# COMPACT_ATOMS: atom_id res chain seq x y z
N MET A 1 -16.85 -21.97 -8.41
CA MET A 1 -16.50 -20.61 -8.88
C MET A 1 -16.35 -19.73 -7.64
N GLU A 2 -15.13 -19.51 -7.16
CA GLU A 2 -14.87 -18.48 -6.16
C GLU A 2 -15.16 -17.13 -6.80
N LYS A 3 -16.15 -16.41 -6.27
CA LYS A 3 -16.42 -15.04 -6.73
C LYS A 3 -15.23 -14.18 -6.29
N GLU A 4 -14.49 -13.65 -7.26
CA GLU A 4 -13.45 -12.65 -6.99
C GLU A 4 -14.06 -11.49 -6.19
N LEU A 5 -13.36 -11.05 -5.13
CA LEU A 5 -13.80 -9.90 -4.35
C LEU A 5 -13.87 -8.66 -5.23
N PRO A 6 -14.89 -7.79 -5.05
CA PRO A 6 -14.94 -6.51 -5.72
C PRO A 6 -13.65 -5.72 -5.50
N LYS A 7 -13.16 -5.10 -6.56
CA LYS A 7 -11.93 -4.29 -6.53
C LYS A 7 -12.31 -2.82 -6.58
N ILE A 8 -11.80 -2.04 -5.63
CA ILE A 8 -12.00 -0.58 -5.58
C ILE A 8 -10.69 0.11 -5.94
N ASP A 9 -10.80 1.12 -6.80
CA ASP A 9 -9.73 2.04 -7.16
C ASP A 9 -10.28 3.47 -7.15
N LEU A 10 -9.38 4.46 -7.13
CA LEU A 10 -9.78 5.85 -7.26
C LEU A 10 -9.97 6.22 -8.74
N PRO A 11 -10.97 7.07 -9.04
CA PRO A 11 -11.26 7.48 -10.42
C PRO A 11 -10.22 8.43 -11.02
N GLU A 12 -9.46 9.12 -10.17
CA GLU A 12 -8.40 10.06 -10.52
C GLU A 12 -7.07 9.62 -9.92
N GLU A 13 -5.97 10.17 -10.40
CA GLU A 13 -4.62 9.83 -9.92
C GLU A 13 -4.47 10.02 -8.41
N TRP A 14 -5.05 11.09 -7.88
CA TRP A 14 -5.20 11.31 -6.44
C TRP A 14 -6.53 11.99 -6.15
N LEU A 15 -7.03 11.80 -4.96
CA LEU A 15 -8.28 12.37 -4.48
C LEU A 15 -8.14 12.73 -3.00
N VAL A 16 -8.72 13.86 -2.61
CA VAL A 16 -8.87 14.23 -1.21
C VAL A 16 -10.25 14.82 -1.00
N ALA A 17 -10.91 14.43 0.09
CA ALA A 17 -12.27 14.85 0.39
C ALA A 17 -12.57 14.77 1.89
N THR A 18 -13.66 15.41 2.29
CA THR A 18 -14.30 15.27 3.61
C THR A 18 -15.81 15.15 3.43
N GLY A 19 -16.54 14.92 4.52
CA GLY A 19 -18.01 14.85 4.48
C GLY A 19 -18.53 13.59 3.81
N ILE A 20 -17.74 12.50 3.80
CA ILE A 20 -18.23 11.20 3.34
C ILE A 20 -19.33 10.75 4.32
N SER A 21 -20.56 10.70 3.82
CA SER A 21 -21.70 10.44 4.68
C SER A 21 -21.74 9.00 5.16
N LYS A 22 -22.35 8.81 6.33
CA LYS A 22 -22.62 7.49 6.91
C LYS A 22 -23.42 6.60 5.95
N GLU A 23 -24.33 7.19 5.17
CA GLU A 23 -25.14 6.51 4.16
C GLU A 23 -24.28 5.96 3.02
N LEU A 24 -23.32 6.76 2.53
CA LEU A 24 -22.41 6.34 1.46
C LEU A 24 -21.51 5.20 1.93
N LEU A 25 -20.93 5.31 3.11
CA LEU A 25 -20.13 4.23 3.70
C LEU A 25 -20.99 3.01 4.03
N GLY A 26 -22.25 3.22 4.41
CA GLY A 26 -23.22 2.17 4.69
C GLY A 26 -23.48 1.25 3.50
N LEU A 27 -23.33 1.73 2.26
CA LEU A 27 -23.45 0.91 1.04
C LEU A 27 -22.39 -0.20 0.99
N TYR A 28 -21.26 0.01 1.65
CA TYR A 28 -20.14 -0.97 1.72
C TYR A 28 -20.17 -1.78 3.02
N ARG A 29 -21.21 -1.64 3.86
CA ARG A 29 -21.33 -2.38 5.11
C ARG A 29 -21.47 -3.86 4.84
N ASN A 30 -20.64 -4.66 5.52
CA ASN A 30 -20.57 -6.11 5.40
C ASN A 30 -20.16 -6.64 4.00
N TYR A 31 -19.69 -5.77 3.10
CA TYR A 31 -19.15 -6.18 1.81
C TYR A 31 -17.63 -6.02 1.81
N PRO A 32 -16.88 -7.14 1.87
CA PRO A 32 -15.43 -7.04 1.74
C PRO A 32 -15.03 -6.64 0.34
N VAL A 33 -14.09 -5.68 0.24
CA VAL A 33 -13.56 -5.18 -1.03
C VAL A 33 -12.04 -5.26 -1.02
N ARG A 34 -11.45 -5.47 -2.19
CA ARG A 34 -10.00 -5.41 -2.36
C ARG A 34 -9.60 -4.03 -2.88
N LEU A 35 -8.76 -3.33 -2.16
CA LEU A 35 -8.25 -2.03 -2.57
C LEU A 35 -7.15 -2.20 -3.63
N LYS A 36 -7.24 -1.45 -4.72
CA LYS A 36 -6.15 -1.27 -5.69
C LYS A 36 -5.35 -0.01 -5.38
N CYS A 37 -6.02 0.98 -4.81
CA CYS A 37 -5.49 2.28 -4.41
C CYS A 37 -4.87 2.24 -3.02
N GLU A 38 -4.13 3.28 -2.68
CA GLU A 38 -3.76 3.60 -1.32
C GLU A 38 -4.72 4.65 -0.75
N ILE A 39 -5.11 4.48 0.50
CA ILE A 39 -6.10 5.34 1.17
C ILE A 39 -5.56 5.78 2.53
N PHE A 40 -5.71 7.07 2.81
CA PHE A 40 -5.45 7.69 4.11
C PHE A 40 -6.77 8.23 4.67
N VAL A 41 -7.05 7.96 5.92
CA VAL A 41 -8.26 8.47 6.60
C VAL A 41 -7.88 9.05 7.95
N LEU A 42 -8.36 10.25 8.25
CA LEU A 42 -8.36 10.82 9.59
C LEU A 42 -9.80 10.83 10.11
N CYS A 43 -10.05 10.18 11.24
CA CYS A 43 -11.32 10.26 11.94
C CYS A 43 -11.30 11.45 12.90
N THR A 44 -12.27 12.36 12.80
CA THR A 44 -12.41 13.51 13.69
C THR A 44 -13.59 13.39 14.62
N SER A 45 -14.65 12.65 14.25
CA SER A 45 -15.77 12.30 15.13
C SER A 45 -16.43 11.00 14.70
N GLY A 46 -17.20 10.41 15.61
CA GLY A 46 -17.86 9.10 15.40
C GLY A 46 -16.91 7.92 15.61
N GLU A 47 -17.40 6.72 15.32
CA GLU A 47 -16.68 5.46 15.46
C GLU A 47 -17.00 4.55 14.26
N VAL A 48 -15.99 3.87 13.73
CA VAL A 48 -16.16 2.87 12.67
C VAL A 48 -15.55 1.55 13.13
N GLU A 49 -16.37 0.50 13.20
CA GLU A 49 -15.87 -0.87 13.30
C GLU A 49 -15.60 -1.41 11.88
N ALA A 50 -14.38 -1.82 11.64
CA ALA A 50 -13.96 -2.32 10.33
C ALA A 50 -13.08 -3.56 10.46
N SER A 51 -12.80 -4.20 9.34
CA SER A 51 -11.82 -5.28 9.24
C SER A 51 -10.83 -4.98 8.11
N VAL A 52 -9.55 -5.10 8.41
CA VAL A 52 -8.46 -4.98 7.43
C VAL A 52 -7.69 -6.29 7.41
N ASN A 53 -7.66 -6.96 6.26
CA ASN A 53 -7.02 -8.28 6.09
C ASN A 53 -7.47 -9.30 7.16
N LEU A 54 -8.78 -9.34 7.47
CA LEU A 54 -9.44 -10.16 8.48
C LEU A 54 -9.20 -9.74 9.95
N ASN A 55 -8.32 -8.78 10.21
CA ASN A 55 -8.13 -8.22 11.55
C ASN A 55 -9.19 -7.16 11.81
N LYS A 56 -9.94 -7.33 12.90
CA LYS A 56 -10.91 -6.33 13.34
C LYS A 56 -10.17 -5.11 13.89
N ILE A 57 -10.62 -3.95 13.49
CA ILE A 57 -10.15 -2.66 13.99
C ILE A 57 -11.35 -1.81 14.41
N THR A 58 -11.15 -0.98 15.40
CA THR A 58 -12.05 0.12 15.76
C THR A 58 -11.33 1.42 15.46
N VAL A 59 -12.02 2.32 14.80
CA VAL A 59 -11.52 3.64 14.41
C VAL A 59 -12.28 4.67 15.22
N GLU A 60 -11.55 5.44 16.00
CA GLU A 60 -12.07 6.44 16.91
C GLU A 60 -11.56 7.85 16.54
N PRO A 61 -12.08 8.92 17.15
CA PRO A 61 -11.54 10.28 16.93
C PRO A 61 -10.04 10.36 17.22
N ASN A 62 -9.32 11.07 16.38
CA ASN A 62 -7.85 11.19 16.30
C ASN A 62 -7.13 9.97 15.72
N ASP A 63 -7.84 8.96 15.25
CA ASP A 63 -7.21 7.86 14.52
C ASP A 63 -6.91 8.24 13.08
N PHE A 64 -5.66 8.00 12.70
CA PHE A 64 -5.20 8.09 11.32
C PHE A 64 -4.96 6.69 10.77
N ILE A 65 -5.57 6.40 9.62
CA ILE A 65 -5.56 5.07 9.02
C ILE A 65 -4.83 5.13 7.69
N VAL A 66 -4.01 4.11 7.44
CA VAL A 66 -3.36 3.89 6.15
C VAL A 66 -3.75 2.52 5.62
N LEU A 67 -4.47 2.50 4.50
CA LEU A 67 -4.87 1.29 3.81
C LEU A 67 -4.06 1.16 2.53
N THR A 68 -3.23 0.12 2.47
CA THR A 68 -2.32 -0.12 1.34
C THR A 68 -2.97 -0.93 0.22
N PRO A 69 -2.47 -0.81 -1.02
CA PRO A 69 -2.93 -1.62 -2.14
C PRO A 69 -2.89 -3.12 -1.85
N GLY A 70 -3.91 -3.82 -2.30
CA GLY A 70 -4.10 -5.24 -2.07
C GLY A 70 -4.77 -5.60 -0.75
N SER A 71 -4.95 -4.63 0.17
CA SER A 71 -5.68 -4.86 1.41
C SER A 71 -7.13 -5.24 1.14
N ILE A 72 -7.66 -6.16 1.92
CA ILE A 72 -9.08 -6.48 1.97
C ILE A 72 -9.68 -5.66 3.10
N PHE A 73 -10.57 -4.76 2.75
CA PHE A 73 -11.23 -3.84 3.69
C PHE A 73 -12.73 -4.12 3.74
N GLN A 74 -13.32 -4.04 4.93
CA GLN A 74 -14.75 -4.19 5.16
C GLN A 74 -15.19 -3.30 6.31
N ILE A 75 -16.27 -2.54 6.10
CA ILE A 75 -16.95 -1.82 7.18
C ILE A 75 -17.95 -2.77 7.82
N ASN A 76 -17.88 -2.91 9.13
CA ASN A 76 -18.78 -3.77 9.91
C ASN A 76 -19.91 -2.95 10.55
N ASP A 77 -19.57 -1.82 11.20
CA ASP A 77 -20.55 -0.92 11.82
C ASP A 77 -20.05 0.53 11.86
N ILE A 78 -21.00 1.48 11.98
CA ILE A 78 -20.72 2.91 12.07
C ILE A 78 -21.60 3.48 13.19
N LYS A 79 -20.96 4.10 14.19
CA LYS A 79 -21.62 4.69 15.37
C LYS A 79 -21.40 6.17 15.47
N GLY A 80 -22.41 6.87 15.99
CA GLY A 80 -22.35 8.30 16.21
C GLY A 80 -22.44 9.13 14.93
N ASP A 81 -22.09 10.40 15.04
CA ASP A 81 -21.99 11.37 13.94
C ASP A 81 -20.57 11.29 13.38
N LEU A 82 -20.44 10.51 12.31
CA LEU A 82 -19.13 10.23 11.69
C LEU A 82 -18.68 11.40 10.84
N ASN A 83 -17.50 11.92 11.16
CA ASN A 83 -16.78 12.84 10.29
C ASN A 83 -15.35 12.34 10.05
N ILE A 84 -15.01 12.19 8.78
CA ILE A 84 -13.69 11.74 8.34
C ILE A 84 -13.16 12.63 7.22
N TYR A 85 -11.86 12.80 7.23
CA TYR A 85 -11.08 13.27 6.08
C TYR A 85 -10.49 12.06 5.38
N PHE A 86 -10.58 12.06 4.07
CA PHE A 86 -10.16 10.97 3.21
C PHE A 86 -9.19 11.51 2.17
N GLY A 87 -8.12 10.80 1.91
CA GLY A 87 -7.20 11.06 0.81
C GLY A 87 -6.66 9.76 0.26
N GLY A 88 -6.19 9.77 -0.99
CA GLY A 88 -5.61 8.58 -1.56
C GLY A 88 -5.03 8.77 -2.95
N PHE A 89 -4.33 7.72 -3.40
CA PHE A 89 -3.68 7.65 -4.70
C PHE A 89 -4.14 6.39 -5.44
N SER A 90 -4.47 6.53 -6.73
CA SER A 90 -4.94 5.41 -7.56
C SER A 90 -3.83 4.41 -7.85
N SER A 91 -4.21 3.20 -8.28
CA SER A 91 -3.25 2.20 -8.73
C SER A 91 -2.44 2.69 -9.93
N GLN A 92 -3.06 3.45 -10.84
CA GLN A 92 -2.40 4.02 -12.00
C GLN A 92 -1.32 5.02 -11.59
N PHE A 93 -1.62 5.94 -10.68
CA PHE A 93 -0.63 6.90 -10.16
C PHE A 93 0.55 6.18 -9.50
N MET A 94 0.26 5.20 -8.64
CA MET A 94 1.31 4.45 -7.95
C MET A 94 2.19 3.65 -8.90
N GLU A 95 1.64 3.05 -9.96
CA GLU A 95 2.41 2.34 -10.98
C GLU A 95 3.48 3.23 -11.65
N HIS A 96 3.21 4.53 -11.79
CA HIS A 96 4.14 5.50 -12.38
C HIS A 96 5.14 6.10 -11.38
N ASN A 97 4.78 6.13 -10.08
CA ASN A 97 5.52 6.88 -9.05
C ASN A 97 6.21 6.01 -7.98
N LEU A 98 6.18 4.70 -8.10
CA LEU A 98 6.65 3.72 -7.09
C LEU A 98 8.18 3.71 -6.84
N GLN A 99 8.95 4.68 -7.31
CA GLN A 99 10.41 4.71 -7.14
C GLN A 99 10.87 5.16 -5.74
N SER A 100 9.97 5.58 -4.85
CA SER A 100 10.39 6.06 -3.54
C SER A 100 10.57 4.92 -2.54
N HIS A 101 11.79 4.77 -1.99
CA HIS A 101 12.06 3.87 -0.86
C HIS A 101 11.09 4.11 0.31
N SER A 102 10.62 5.33 0.49
CA SER A 102 9.68 5.70 1.56
C SER A 102 8.31 5.01 1.45
N PHE A 103 7.81 4.74 0.24
CA PHE A 103 6.57 3.99 0.05
C PHE A 103 6.66 2.56 0.60
N LEU A 104 7.74 1.87 0.27
CA LEU A 104 7.94 0.50 0.68
C LEU A 104 8.08 0.38 2.21
N ASP A 105 8.84 1.29 2.82
CA ASP A 105 8.95 1.38 4.28
C ASP A 105 7.57 1.58 4.92
N THR A 106 6.77 2.51 4.38
CA THR A 106 5.44 2.80 4.89
C THR A 106 4.49 1.62 4.68
N MET A 107 4.49 1.00 3.51
CA MET A 107 3.63 -0.14 3.19
C MET A 107 3.79 -1.29 4.18
N TYR A 108 5.02 -1.59 4.59
CA TYR A 108 5.27 -2.69 5.52
C TYR A 108 4.93 -2.36 6.97
N ILE A 109 5.16 -1.12 7.36
CA ILE A 109 4.82 -0.66 8.71
C ILE A 109 3.29 -0.65 8.89
N THR A 110 2.55 -0.24 7.86
CA THR A 110 1.09 -0.09 7.92
C THR A 110 0.33 -1.41 7.72
N LEU A 111 0.92 -2.41 7.02
CA LEU A 111 0.29 -3.72 6.85
C LEU A 111 -0.05 -4.42 8.17
N GLY A 112 0.81 -4.30 9.18
CA GLY A 112 0.58 -4.88 10.51
C GLY A 112 -0.24 -3.98 11.45
N ARG A 113 -0.23 -2.68 11.21
CA ARG A 113 -0.91 -1.67 12.04
C ARG A 113 -1.47 -0.55 11.18
N PRO A 114 -2.63 -0.75 10.56
CA PRO A 114 -3.21 0.25 9.67
C PRO A 114 -3.71 1.50 10.41
N VAL A 115 -3.89 1.44 11.73
CA VAL A 115 -4.43 2.52 12.57
C VAL A 115 -3.35 3.07 13.49
N ILE A 116 -3.22 4.41 13.50
CA ILE A 116 -2.40 5.15 14.45
C ILE A 116 -3.31 6.13 15.20
N ASN A 117 -3.41 6.00 16.51
CA ASN A 117 -4.04 7.03 17.34
C ASN A 117 -3.07 8.21 17.48
N LEU A 118 -3.41 9.38 16.99
CA LEU A 118 -2.63 10.62 17.11
C LEU A 118 -2.90 11.28 18.45
N LYS A 119 -1.91 12.03 18.98
CA LYS A 119 -2.18 12.97 20.08
C LYS A 119 -3.11 14.08 19.56
N PRO A 120 -3.96 14.69 20.40
CA PRO A 120 -4.93 15.69 19.95
C PRO A 120 -4.32 16.82 19.11
N GLU A 121 -3.12 17.31 19.48
CA GLU A 121 -2.42 18.35 18.74
C GLU A 121 -1.98 17.86 17.35
N GLY A 122 -1.51 16.62 17.28
CA GLY A 122 -1.12 15.98 16.01
C GLY A 122 -2.31 15.69 15.10
N ALA A 123 -3.44 15.29 15.67
CA ALA A 123 -4.69 15.07 14.94
C ALA A 123 -5.21 16.38 14.35
N LYS A 124 -5.19 17.46 15.15
CA LYS A 124 -5.56 18.80 14.68
C LYS A 124 -4.66 19.30 13.55
N MET A 125 -3.35 19.13 13.69
CA MET A 125 -2.41 19.49 12.63
C MET A 125 -2.65 18.69 11.34
N MET A 126 -2.95 17.39 11.46
CA MET A 126 -3.30 16.54 10.33
C MET A 126 -4.62 16.98 9.67
N GLU A 127 -5.61 17.36 10.48
CA GLU A 127 -6.88 17.90 9.98
C GLU A 127 -6.66 19.18 9.18
N GLU A 128 -5.90 20.14 9.70
CA GLU A 128 -5.54 21.38 9.01
C GLU A 128 -4.79 21.11 7.70
N TYR A 129 -3.90 20.11 7.70
CA TYR A 129 -3.21 19.67 6.50
C TYR A 129 -4.16 19.08 5.47
N MET A 130 -5.08 18.19 5.85
CA MET A 130 -6.09 17.62 4.95
C MET A 130 -7.02 18.70 4.38
N GLN A 131 -7.42 19.70 5.20
CA GLN A 131 -8.20 20.85 4.75
C GLN A 131 -7.45 21.69 3.70
N LEU A 132 -6.14 21.89 3.90
CA LEU A 132 -5.30 22.56 2.91
C LEU A 132 -5.23 21.78 1.59
N LEU A 133 -5.04 20.45 1.67
CA LEU A 133 -5.03 19.59 0.49
C LEU A 133 -6.35 19.65 -0.29
N ILE A 134 -7.50 19.68 0.39
CA ILE A 134 -8.82 19.81 -0.23
C ILE A 134 -8.90 21.14 -1.00
N LYS A 135 -8.51 22.25 -0.36
CA LYS A 135 -8.49 23.56 -1.01
C LYS A 135 -7.56 23.59 -2.22
N MET A 136 -6.38 23.00 -2.10
CA MET A 136 -5.44 22.87 -3.22
C MET A 136 -6.03 22.05 -4.35
N TYR A 137 -6.67 20.91 -4.03
CA TYR A 137 -7.30 20.04 -5.03
C TYR A 137 -8.40 20.76 -5.81
N GLU A 138 -9.24 21.55 -5.13
CA GLU A 138 -10.31 22.31 -5.75
C GLU A 138 -9.80 23.50 -6.59
N PHE A 139 -8.73 24.17 -6.12
CA PHE A 139 -8.18 25.35 -6.76
C PHE A 139 -7.27 25.04 -7.96
N LEU A 140 -6.56 23.90 -7.94
CA LEU A 140 -5.57 23.57 -8.95
C LEU A 140 -6.21 23.10 -10.28
N PRO A 141 -5.75 23.61 -11.43
CA PRO A 141 -6.14 23.08 -12.72
C PRO A 141 -5.78 21.58 -12.83
N GLU A 142 -6.67 20.79 -13.44
CA GLU A 142 -6.49 19.33 -13.60
C GLU A 142 -5.12 18.96 -14.21
N LYS A 143 -4.63 19.75 -15.15
CA LYS A 143 -3.34 19.50 -15.82
C LYS A 143 -2.12 19.57 -14.91
N ILE A 144 -2.20 20.29 -13.78
CA ILE A 144 -1.07 20.48 -12.84
C ILE A 144 -1.16 19.48 -11.67
N ARG A 145 -2.33 18.91 -11.43
CA ARG A 145 -2.57 17.96 -10.33
C ARG A 145 -1.60 16.77 -10.29
N PRO A 146 -1.25 16.12 -11.42
CA PRO A 146 -0.32 14.99 -11.40
C PRO A 146 1.09 15.34 -10.93
N GLU A 147 1.60 16.51 -11.33
CA GLU A 147 2.94 16.96 -10.93
C GLU A 147 3.01 17.22 -9.41
N ILE A 148 1.96 17.84 -8.86
CA ILE A 148 1.87 18.09 -7.42
C ILE A 148 1.65 16.79 -6.66
N ALA A 149 0.85 15.86 -7.18
CA ALA A 149 0.60 14.57 -6.58
C ALA A 149 1.89 13.78 -6.31
N THR A 150 2.87 13.86 -7.19
CA THR A 150 4.16 13.17 -7.02
C THR A 150 4.93 13.65 -5.79
N ASN A 151 4.97 14.97 -5.57
CA ASN A 151 5.63 15.56 -4.41
C ASN A 151 4.84 15.27 -3.12
N LEU A 152 3.52 15.42 -3.16
CA LEU A 152 2.63 15.11 -2.04
C LEU A 152 2.76 13.65 -1.60
N TYR A 153 2.84 12.73 -2.54
CA TYR A 153 3.00 11.31 -2.27
C TYR A 153 4.27 11.03 -1.46
N ALA A 154 5.40 11.59 -1.90
CA ALA A 154 6.67 11.42 -1.20
C ALA A 154 6.64 12.04 0.22
N ASP A 155 6.05 13.24 0.37
CA ASP A 155 5.97 13.94 1.64
C ASP A 155 5.03 13.24 2.63
N ILE A 156 3.87 12.76 2.17
CA ILE A 156 2.92 11.99 2.98
C ILE A 156 3.59 10.72 3.51
N HIS A 157 4.26 9.95 2.64
CA HIS A 157 4.95 8.73 3.06
C HIS A 157 6.08 8.99 4.05
N LYS A 158 6.83 10.07 3.86
CA LYS A 158 7.85 10.50 4.81
C LYS A 158 7.24 10.87 6.15
N GLY A 159 6.13 11.61 6.15
CA GLY A 159 5.37 11.95 7.36
C GLY A 159 4.85 10.72 8.09
N ILE A 160 4.24 9.77 7.37
CA ILE A 160 3.76 8.50 7.94
C ILE A 160 4.92 7.72 8.57
N SER A 161 6.06 7.60 7.88
CA SER A 161 7.25 6.93 8.43
C SER A 161 7.71 7.54 9.75
N ILE A 162 7.66 8.86 9.87
CA ILE A 162 8.01 9.57 11.12
C ILE A 162 6.99 9.29 12.21
N LEU A 163 5.69 9.34 11.89
CA LEU A 163 4.61 9.05 12.85
C LEU A 163 4.74 7.64 13.44
N TYR A 164 5.04 6.66 12.59
CA TYR A 164 5.23 5.28 13.06
C TYR A 164 6.51 5.09 13.87
N ARG A 165 7.63 5.77 13.52
CA ARG A 165 8.88 5.72 14.30
C ARG A 165 8.71 6.31 15.70
N ASN A 166 8.05 7.45 15.82
CA ASN A 166 7.86 8.14 17.10
C ASN A 166 6.93 7.38 18.07
N LYS A 167 6.13 6.43 17.58
CA LYS A 167 5.26 5.60 18.43
C LYS A 167 5.87 4.26 18.85
N THR A 168 7.07 3.93 18.39
CA THR A 168 7.74 2.69 18.82
C THR A 168 8.16 2.70 20.28
N ASP A 169 8.17 3.87 20.95
CA ASP A 169 8.51 3.98 22.39
C ASP A 169 7.30 3.73 23.34
N GLU A 170 6.05 3.78 22.86
CA GLU A 170 4.84 3.49 23.66
C GLU A 170 4.08 2.23 23.23
N VAL A 171 4.66 1.40 22.39
CA VAL A 171 3.94 0.36 21.67
C VAL A 171 4.11 -0.99 22.35
N HIS A 172 3.03 -1.73 22.47
CA HIS A 172 3.08 -3.19 22.63
C HIS A 172 4.10 -3.75 21.65
N PRO A 173 5.09 -4.51 22.14
CA PRO A 173 6.12 -5.06 21.27
C PRO A 173 5.44 -5.82 20.13
N LEU A 174 5.93 -5.61 18.90
CA LEU A 174 5.45 -6.38 17.76
C LEU A 174 5.39 -7.85 18.14
N SER A 175 4.30 -8.51 17.84
CA SER A 175 4.22 -9.97 18.00
C SER A 175 5.38 -10.62 17.21
N LYS A 176 5.79 -11.80 17.60
CA LYS A 176 6.82 -12.56 16.87
C LYS A 176 6.47 -12.70 15.38
N SER A 177 5.20 -12.87 15.06
CA SER A 177 4.69 -12.98 13.70
C SER A 177 4.83 -11.69 12.91
N GLU A 178 4.49 -10.55 13.50
CA GLU A 178 4.66 -9.23 12.87
C GLU A 178 6.15 -8.91 12.65
N LEU A 179 7.01 -9.28 13.61
CA LEU A 179 8.44 -9.11 13.48
C LEU A 179 9.02 -9.94 12.32
N ILE A 180 8.56 -11.19 12.18
CA ILE A 180 8.94 -12.05 11.04
C ILE A 180 8.52 -11.41 9.72
N CYS A 181 7.28 -10.93 9.61
CA CYS A 181 6.78 -10.28 8.39
C CYS A 181 7.59 -9.02 8.05
N ARG A 182 7.87 -8.17 9.04
CA ARG A 182 8.69 -6.96 8.86
C ARG A 182 10.10 -7.30 8.37
N ASN A 183 10.76 -8.25 9.02
CA ASN A 183 12.11 -8.66 8.66
C ASN A 183 12.15 -9.33 7.28
N PHE A 184 11.15 -10.15 6.95
CA PHE A 184 10.98 -10.73 5.61
C PHE A 184 10.85 -9.63 4.55
N ALA A 185 10.02 -8.64 4.80
CA ALA A 185 9.81 -7.52 3.92
C ALA A 185 11.09 -6.71 3.68
N GLN A 186 11.86 -6.42 4.73
CA GLN A 186 13.17 -5.75 4.61
C GLN A 186 14.14 -6.57 3.75
N LEU A 187 14.21 -7.87 3.96
CA LEU A 187 15.05 -8.75 3.13
C LEU A 187 14.60 -8.78 1.67
N VAL A 188 13.28 -8.79 1.42
CA VAL A 188 12.76 -8.72 0.05
C VAL A 188 13.18 -7.42 -0.61
N MET A 189 13.04 -6.27 0.05
CA MET A 189 13.47 -4.98 -0.47
C MET A 189 14.96 -4.96 -0.85
N GLN A 190 15.80 -5.60 -0.06
CA GLN A 190 17.25 -5.64 -0.27
C GLN A 190 17.68 -6.64 -1.36
N HIS A 191 16.90 -7.69 -1.60
CA HIS A 191 17.36 -8.84 -2.37
C HIS A 191 16.39 -9.35 -3.45
N TYR A 192 15.24 -8.70 -3.70
CA TYR A 192 14.27 -9.17 -4.72
C TYR A 192 14.88 -9.27 -6.12
N ASN A 193 15.84 -8.39 -6.43
CA ASN A 193 16.55 -8.39 -7.71
C ASN A 193 17.65 -9.47 -7.77
N GLN A 194 18.02 -10.08 -6.65
CA GLN A 194 19.05 -11.11 -6.57
C GLN A 194 18.44 -12.51 -6.51
N THR A 195 17.38 -12.68 -5.71
CA THR A 195 16.74 -13.98 -5.51
C THR A 195 15.23 -13.89 -5.32
N ARG A 196 14.52 -14.88 -5.84
CA ARG A 196 13.08 -15.07 -5.67
C ARG A 196 12.75 -16.34 -4.88
N ASN A 197 13.80 -17.02 -4.37
CA ASN A 197 13.66 -18.28 -3.62
C ASN A 197 13.21 -18.01 -2.18
N VAL A 198 11.97 -18.33 -1.83
CA VAL A 198 11.41 -18.16 -0.48
C VAL A 198 12.22 -18.91 0.58
N ALA A 199 12.80 -20.07 0.25
CA ALA A 199 13.63 -20.82 1.21
C ALA A 199 14.88 -20.04 1.62
N TRP A 200 15.50 -19.29 0.70
CA TRP A 200 16.63 -18.41 0.99
C TRP A 200 16.26 -17.33 2.04
N TYR A 201 15.07 -16.72 1.91
CA TYR A 201 14.59 -15.73 2.88
C TYR A 201 14.31 -16.36 4.24
N ALA A 202 13.72 -17.56 4.27
CA ALA A 202 13.47 -18.29 5.51
C ALA A 202 14.77 -18.63 6.24
N GLU A 203 15.80 -19.06 5.51
CA GLU A 203 17.15 -19.33 6.03
C GLU A 203 17.77 -18.06 6.65
N LYS A 204 17.71 -16.92 5.94
CA LYS A 204 18.20 -15.63 6.46
C LYS A 204 17.49 -15.19 7.73
N LEU A 205 16.22 -15.53 7.89
CA LEU A 205 15.42 -15.27 9.09
C LEU A 205 15.56 -16.35 10.17
N GLN A 206 16.36 -17.40 9.91
CA GLN A 206 16.55 -18.53 10.82
C GLN A 206 15.25 -19.23 11.24
N ILE A 207 14.31 -19.34 10.30
CA ILE A 207 13.04 -20.05 10.47
C ILE A 207 12.79 -21.04 9.32
N THR A 208 11.86 -21.95 9.52
CA THR A 208 11.49 -22.90 8.45
C THR A 208 10.72 -22.20 7.34
N HIS A 209 10.86 -22.70 6.10
CA HIS A 209 10.09 -22.23 4.95
C HIS A 209 8.57 -22.25 5.21
N ALA A 210 8.06 -23.34 5.81
CA ALA A 210 6.64 -23.48 6.13
C ALA A 210 6.18 -22.42 7.15
N HIS A 211 6.99 -22.17 8.20
CA HIS A 211 6.68 -21.14 9.19
C HIS A 211 6.64 -19.74 8.57
N LEU A 212 7.63 -19.39 7.74
CA LEU A 212 7.63 -18.11 7.02
C LEU A 212 6.36 -17.96 6.16
N CYS A 213 6.05 -18.94 5.30
CA CYS A 213 4.90 -18.88 4.40
C CYS A 213 3.57 -18.74 5.15
N THR A 214 3.38 -19.50 6.23
CA THR A 214 2.16 -19.45 7.06
C THR A 214 2.04 -18.09 7.74
N THR A 215 3.11 -17.63 8.38
CA THR A 215 3.13 -16.36 9.12
C THR A 215 2.86 -15.17 8.19
N VAL A 216 3.57 -15.09 7.06
CA VAL A 216 3.39 -14.00 6.09
C VAL A 216 1.96 -14.00 5.56
N LYS A 217 1.40 -15.17 5.20
CA LYS A 217 0.04 -15.26 4.69
C LYS A 217 -1.02 -14.88 5.73
N GLN A 218 -0.83 -15.28 6.99
CA GLN A 218 -1.73 -14.92 8.10
C GLN A 218 -1.75 -13.42 8.38
N ILE A 219 -0.57 -12.78 8.39
CA ILE A 219 -0.46 -11.35 8.74
C ILE A 219 -0.83 -10.45 7.55
N THR A 220 -0.40 -10.79 6.33
CA THR A 220 -0.51 -9.90 5.16
C THR A 220 -1.63 -10.26 4.21
N GLY A 221 -2.23 -11.44 4.34
CA GLY A 221 -3.17 -12.00 3.37
C GLY A 221 -2.52 -12.44 2.04
N LYS A 222 -1.21 -12.16 1.83
CA LYS A 222 -0.46 -12.47 0.60
C LYS A 222 0.53 -13.61 0.84
N THR A 223 0.86 -14.34 -0.21
CA THR A 223 1.96 -15.31 -0.13
C THR A 223 3.32 -14.62 -0.20
N CYS A 224 4.38 -15.27 0.30
CA CYS A 224 5.75 -14.78 0.15
C CYS A 224 6.11 -14.56 -1.33
N VAL A 225 5.64 -15.45 -2.21
CA VAL A 225 5.87 -15.35 -3.66
C VAL A 225 5.19 -14.10 -4.22
N ASP A 226 3.96 -13.79 -3.80
CA ASP A 226 3.23 -12.60 -4.26
C ASP A 226 3.97 -11.32 -3.86
N ILE A 227 4.49 -11.26 -2.64
CA ILE A 227 5.24 -10.09 -2.13
C ILE A 227 6.53 -9.91 -2.94
N ILE A 228 7.32 -10.96 -3.12
CA ILE A 228 8.57 -10.91 -3.91
C ILE A 228 8.26 -10.53 -5.36
N SER A 229 7.24 -11.17 -5.96
CA SER A 229 6.88 -10.91 -7.35
C SER A 229 6.39 -9.48 -7.57
N SER A 230 5.64 -8.93 -6.62
CA SER A 230 5.19 -7.54 -6.69
C SER A 230 6.37 -6.58 -6.77
N MET A 231 7.43 -6.81 -5.99
CA MET A 231 8.65 -5.99 -6.01
C MET A 231 9.38 -6.10 -7.36
N VAL A 232 9.59 -7.32 -7.84
CA VAL A 232 10.25 -7.58 -9.15
C VAL A 232 9.49 -6.91 -10.30
N ILE A 233 8.16 -7.06 -10.32
CA ILE A 233 7.32 -6.48 -11.37
C ILE A 233 7.28 -4.96 -11.29
N MET A 234 7.23 -4.40 -10.08
CA MET A 234 7.28 -2.97 -9.86
C MET A 234 8.57 -2.35 -10.44
N ASP A 235 9.72 -2.93 -10.10
CA ASP A 235 11.01 -2.49 -10.61
C ASP A 235 11.10 -2.67 -12.15
N ALA A 236 10.66 -3.81 -12.66
CA ALA A 236 10.60 -4.04 -14.11
C ALA A 236 9.75 -2.98 -14.83
N LYS A 237 8.55 -2.66 -14.32
CA LYS A 237 7.68 -1.61 -14.88
C LYS A 237 8.35 -0.25 -14.87
N SER A 238 8.99 0.09 -13.76
CA SER A 238 9.75 1.33 -13.62
C SER A 238 10.86 1.43 -14.67
N GLN A 239 11.74 0.44 -14.77
CA GLN A 239 12.82 0.42 -15.74
C GLN A 239 12.32 0.47 -17.20
N LEU A 240 11.20 -0.21 -17.50
CA LEU A 240 10.59 -0.21 -18.82
C LEU A 240 10.08 1.17 -19.25
N LYS A 241 9.59 1.99 -18.32
CA LYS A 241 9.01 3.31 -18.58
C LYS A 241 10.02 4.45 -18.46
N SER A 242 10.92 4.39 -17.47
CA SER A 242 11.83 5.50 -17.14
C SER A 242 13.20 5.41 -17.80
N SER A 243 13.52 4.30 -18.51
CA SER A 243 14.85 4.10 -19.08
C SER A 243 14.82 3.66 -20.55
N GLN A 244 15.93 3.92 -21.24
CA GLN A 244 16.22 3.41 -22.61
C GLN A 244 16.90 2.04 -22.58
N LEU A 245 16.98 1.37 -21.42
CA LEU A 245 17.60 0.06 -21.29
C LEU A 245 16.92 -0.97 -22.19
N SER A 246 17.68 -1.85 -22.81
CA SER A 246 17.12 -2.97 -23.57
C SER A 246 16.33 -3.91 -22.64
N ILE A 247 15.37 -4.66 -23.19
CA ILE A 247 14.63 -5.67 -22.42
C ILE A 247 15.60 -6.70 -21.83
N GLN A 248 16.71 -7.01 -22.55
CA GLN A 248 17.77 -7.88 -22.06
C GLN A 248 18.43 -7.30 -20.80
N ASN A 249 18.86 -6.03 -20.85
CA ASN A 249 19.52 -5.38 -19.72
C ASN A 249 18.62 -5.32 -18.49
N ILE A 250 17.32 -5.08 -18.66
CA ILE A 250 16.34 -5.13 -17.57
C ILE A 250 16.20 -6.54 -17.01
N SER A 251 16.13 -7.55 -17.88
CA SER A 251 16.12 -8.96 -17.48
C SER A 251 17.35 -9.30 -16.62
N ASP A 252 18.53 -8.87 -17.05
CA ASP A 252 19.79 -9.13 -16.38
C ASP A 252 19.89 -8.40 -15.03
N SER A 253 19.46 -7.13 -14.97
CA SER A 253 19.43 -6.34 -13.72
C SER A 253 18.52 -6.94 -12.65
N LEU A 254 17.49 -7.68 -13.07
CA LEU A 254 16.56 -8.37 -12.19
C LEU A 254 16.94 -9.85 -11.99
N ASN A 255 18.14 -10.24 -12.41
CA ASN A 255 18.70 -11.58 -12.24
C ASN A 255 17.79 -12.70 -12.79
N PHE A 256 17.27 -12.52 -14.00
CA PHE A 256 16.63 -13.60 -14.75
C PHE A 256 17.68 -14.37 -15.58
N ALA A 257 17.50 -15.68 -15.67
CA ALA A 257 18.41 -16.55 -16.43
C ALA A 257 18.51 -16.18 -17.92
N ASN A 258 17.43 -15.61 -18.48
CA ASN A 258 17.40 -15.05 -19.82
C ASN A 258 16.14 -14.22 -20.03
N VAL A 259 16.12 -13.45 -21.11
CA VAL A 259 15.00 -12.55 -21.48
C VAL A 259 13.68 -13.30 -21.71
N SER A 260 13.72 -14.53 -22.16
CA SER A 260 12.50 -15.33 -22.39
C SER A 260 11.81 -15.71 -21.09
N PHE A 261 12.57 -16.06 -20.04
CA PHE A 261 12.03 -16.30 -18.71
C PHE A 261 11.48 -15.00 -18.12
N PHE A 262 12.19 -13.88 -18.25
CA PHE A 262 11.70 -12.57 -17.84
C PHE A 262 10.38 -12.22 -18.54
N GLY A 263 10.31 -12.39 -19.86
CA GLY A 263 9.11 -12.09 -20.65
C GLY A 263 7.89 -12.91 -20.20
N LYS A 264 8.07 -14.23 -19.98
CA LYS A 264 7.01 -15.11 -19.46
C LYS A 264 6.58 -14.72 -18.05
N TYR A 265 7.54 -14.42 -17.18
CA TYR A 265 7.28 -14.00 -15.81
C TYR A 265 6.51 -12.66 -15.79
N PHE A 266 6.98 -11.66 -16.52
CA PHE A 266 6.33 -10.36 -16.61
C PHE A 266 4.90 -10.49 -17.17
N LYS A 267 4.73 -11.24 -18.28
CA LYS A 267 3.40 -11.46 -18.88
C LYS A 267 2.43 -12.16 -17.93
N ARG A 268 2.91 -13.12 -17.12
CA ARG A 268 2.09 -13.81 -16.11
C ARG A 268 1.47 -12.84 -15.09
N TYR A 269 2.22 -11.84 -14.63
CA TYR A 269 1.77 -10.91 -13.58
C TYR A 269 1.13 -9.63 -14.13
N VAL A 270 1.50 -9.20 -15.33
CA VAL A 270 1.04 -7.93 -15.94
C VAL A 270 -0.02 -8.14 -17.02
N GLY A 271 -0.11 -9.34 -17.59
CA GLY A 271 -1.05 -9.68 -18.67
C GLY A 271 -0.50 -9.45 -20.08
N MET A 272 0.57 -8.65 -20.23
CA MET A 272 1.20 -8.34 -21.52
C MET A 272 2.72 -8.49 -21.45
N SER A 273 3.39 -8.56 -22.61
CA SER A 273 4.85 -8.66 -22.65
C SER A 273 5.54 -7.37 -22.21
N PRO A 274 6.81 -7.42 -21.79
CA PRO A 274 7.59 -6.22 -21.47
C PRO A 274 7.65 -5.20 -22.61
N LEU A 275 7.74 -5.65 -23.84
CA LEU A 275 7.81 -4.78 -25.02
C LEU A 275 6.46 -4.08 -25.27
N GLU A 276 5.36 -4.83 -25.21
CA GLU A 276 4.01 -4.26 -25.30
C GLU A 276 3.78 -3.24 -24.18
N TYR A 277 4.19 -3.55 -22.94
CA TYR A 277 4.07 -2.64 -21.81
C TYR A 277 4.86 -1.33 -22.04
N ARG A 278 6.09 -1.43 -22.56
CA ARG A 278 6.91 -0.25 -22.89
C ARG A 278 6.24 0.66 -23.91
N ASN A 279 5.59 0.07 -24.93
CA ASN A 279 5.03 0.81 -26.05
C ASN A 279 3.61 1.34 -25.80
N ASN A 280 2.92 0.86 -24.77
CA ASN A 280 1.53 1.21 -24.47
C ASN A 280 1.41 2.42 -23.52
N GLY A 281 2.41 3.28 -23.39
CA GLY A 281 2.33 4.44 -22.50
C GLY A 281 2.99 5.67 -23.02
#